data_ea569b03c4cff4126f9a4b3aefb1757a
#
_entry.id   ea569b03c4cff4126f9a4b3aefb1757a
#
_cell.length_a   1.000
_cell.length_b   1.000
_cell.length_c   1.000
_cell.angle_alpha   90.00
_cell.angle_beta   90.00
_cell.angle_gamma   90.00
#
_symmetry.space_group_name_H-M   'P 1'
#
loop_
_entity.id
_entity.type
_entity.pdbx_description
1 polymer ?
#
loop_
_entity_poly.entity_id
_entity_poly.type
_entity_poly.pdbx_seq_one_letter_code
_entity_poly.pdbx_strand_id
1 'polypeptide(L)'
;MAKPARKRSKKPVLQAEASMPKVKAQAFAAPAAKAKATPKIEVSSEFLAHTHVSKAWPFEEARKVLSRLKRIPKPTGAIIFETGYGPSGLPHIGTFGEVARTTMVRHAFRVLTEDKIPTRLIAFSDDMDGLRKVPDNIPNKEMVAEHLGRPLTQVPDPFGDHPSFGHHNNARLKAFLDTFGFDYEFLSATECYTSGRFDATLLKVLRHYDAIRDVILPTLGPDRRATYSPFLPISPTTGKVLQVPTVDRDLSSGSIAYKDPDTGRLTQVSVTMGHCKLQWKADWAMRWASLGVDYEMAGKDLIDSVRLSGHICRILGAQQPEGCIYELFLDEKGEKISKSRGNGLTIEEWLAYASPESLSLYMYQSPRKAKRLYFDVIPRAVDEYVGHLAAYPKENPAAKLMNPVWHIHQGAPPKAELPISFALLLNLASASNSEDAGVLWGFIRRYAPDATPAQHPLLDQLVGYAIRYFHDFVKPAKSYRPPSAKERAALLDLDQRLAKLPKEASAEEIQTEVYAVGKEHGFQPLRDWLTALYEVLLGQTQGPRFGSFVELYGIPETRALIAKALAL
;
A
#
# COMPACT_ATOMS: atom_id res chain seq x y z
N MET A 1 17.08 12.30 -54.60
CA MET A 1 18.20 11.94 -53.71
C MET A 1 17.63 11.68 -52.32
N ALA A 2 17.46 10.43 -51.96
CA ALA A 2 16.89 10.00 -50.66
C ALA A 2 18.07 9.67 -49.71
N LYS A 3 18.01 10.22 -48.49
CA LYS A 3 18.96 9.93 -47.40
C LYS A 3 18.66 8.55 -46.77
N PRO A 4 19.67 7.73 -46.47
CA PRO A 4 19.47 6.41 -45.91
C PRO A 4 19.14 6.48 -44.40
N ALA A 5 18.19 5.63 -43.97
CA ALA A 5 17.79 5.45 -42.59
C ALA A 5 18.90 4.77 -41.77
N ARG A 6 19.24 5.35 -40.62
CA ARG A 6 20.14 4.76 -39.62
C ARG A 6 19.42 3.60 -38.90
N LYS A 7 19.92 2.38 -39.10
CA LYS A 7 19.57 1.19 -38.33
C LYS A 7 20.09 1.35 -36.89
N ARG A 8 19.15 1.39 -35.91
CA ARG A 8 19.48 1.25 -34.48
C ARG A 8 19.82 -0.21 -34.18
N SER A 9 21.03 -0.48 -33.73
CA SER A 9 21.47 -1.77 -33.23
C SER A 9 20.73 -2.10 -31.93
N LYS A 10 20.01 -3.23 -31.91
CA LYS A 10 19.45 -3.85 -30.71
C LYS A 10 20.60 -4.43 -29.88
N LYS A 11 20.84 -3.91 -28.68
CA LYS A 11 21.68 -4.57 -27.67
C LYS A 11 20.94 -5.80 -27.14
N PRO A 12 21.66 -6.91 -26.87
CA PRO A 12 21.01 -8.10 -26.32
C PRO A 12 20.57 -7.86 -24.88
N VAL A 13 19.32 -8.14 -24.62
CA VAL A 13 18.75 -8.24 -23.26
C VAL A 13 19.24 -9.57 -22.71
N LEU A 14 20.13 -9.55 -21.74
CA LEU A 14 20.47 -10.70 -20.91
C LEU A 14 19.24 -11.03 -20.09
N GLN A 15 18.56 -12.12 -20.45
CA GLN A 15 17.57 -12.80 -19.62
C GLN A 15 18.33 -13.55 -18.52
N ALA A 16 18.46 -12.92 -17.36
CA ALA A 16 18.69 -13.64 -16.11
C ALA A 16 17.31 -13.89 -15.50
N GLU A 17 16.73 -15.05 -15.77
CA GLU A 17 15.66 -15.62 -14.96
C GLU A 17 16.24 -16.03 -13.60
N ALA A 18 16.42 -15.07 -12.70
CA ALA A 18 16.62 -15.35 -11.29
C ALA A 18 15.27 -15.75 -10.71
N SER A 19 15.07 -17.04 -10.47
CA SER A 19 13.96 -17.57 -9.68
C SER A 19 14.00 -16.92 -8.29
N MET A 20 13.00 -16.08 -7.99
CA MET A 20 12.87 -15.41 -6.70
C MET A 20 12.90 -16.42 -5.55
N PRO A 21 13.66 -16.17 -4.47
CA PRO A 21 13.63 -17.03 -3.29
C PRO A 21 12.22 -16.96 -2.68
N LYS A 22 11.60 -18.13 -2.49
CA LYS A 22 10.32 -18.25 -1.78
C LYS A 22 10.58 -17.93 -0.30
N VAL A 23 10.29 -16.70 0.11
CA VAL A 23 10.28 -16.32 1.52
C VAL A 23 9.22 -17.17 2.22
N LYS A 24 9.63 -18.06 3.13
CA LYS A 24 8.71 -18.77 4.02
C LYS A 24 8.06 -17.73 4.92
N ALA A 25 6.77 -17.49 4.75
CA ALA A 25 5.98 -16.64 5.62
C ALA A 25 6.04 -17.20 7.04
N GLN A 26 6.85 -16.59 7.90
CA GLN A 26 6.72 -16.81 9.33
C GLN A 26 5.42 -16.12 9.78
N ALA A 27 4.50 -16.92 10.32
CA ALA A 27 3.26 -16.41 10.87
C ALA A 27 3.56 -15.41 11.99
N PHE A 28 3.25 -14.14 11.76
CA PHE A 28 3.22 -13.14 12.81
C PHE A 28 1.99 -13.43 13.69
N ALA A 29 2.22 -14.04 14.85
CA ALA A 29 1.23 -14.05 15.93
C ALA A 29 1.20 -12.65 16.53
N ALA A 30 0.31 -11.79 16.03
CA ALA A 30 0.04 -10.51 16.65
C ALA A 30 -0.73 -10.75 17.96
N PRO A 31 -0.35 -10.09 19.09
CA PRO A 31 -1.17 -10.12 20.29
C PRO A 31 -2.52 -9.48 19.99
N ALA A 32 -3.61 -10.10 20.45
CA ALA A 32 -4.96 -9.58 20.31
C ALA A 32 -5.06 -8.16 20.92
N ALA A 33 -5.02 -7.16 20.07
CA ALA A 33 -5.19 -5.77 20.48
C ALA A 33 -6.66 -5.53 20.80
N LYS A 34 -6.97 -5.27 22.07
CA LYS A 34 -8.26 -4.71 22.48
C LYS A 34 -8.45 -3.39 21.74
N ALA A 35 -9.65 -3.18 21.17
CA ALA A 35 -10.02 -1.91 20.53
C ALA A 35 -9.66 -0.76 21.47
N LYS A 36 -8.63 -0.01 21.13
CA LYS A 36 -8.21 1.18 21.89
C LYS A 36 -9.21 2.29 21.54
N ALA A 37 -9.82 2.87 22.57
CA ALA A 37 -10.62 4.08 22.37
C ALA A 37 -9.76 5.12 21.63
N THR A 38 -10.30 5.69 20.55
CA THR A 38 -9.59 6.70 19.76
C THR A 38 -9.21 7.86 20.67
N PRO A 39 -7.92 8.23 20.83
CA PRO A 39 -7.53 9.34 21.68
C PRO A 39 -8.27 10.62 21.27
N LYS A 40 -8.69 11.41 22.27
CA LYS A 40 -9.25 12.74 22.00
C LYS A 40 -8.18 13.60 21.34
N ILE A 41 -8.56 14.32 20.28
CA ILE A 41 -7.64 15.22 19.60
C ILE A 41 -7.57 16.55 20.35
N GLU A 42 -6.39 16.87 20.87
CA GLU A 42 -6.09 18.19 21.40
C GLU A 42 -5.26 18.96 20.39
N VAL A 43 -5.83 20.01 19.83
CA VAL A 43 -5.14 20.88 18.85
C VAL A 43 -5.03 22.27 19.45
N SER A 44 -3.81 22.81 19.46
CA SER A 44 -3.61 24.19 19.92
C SER A 44 -4.31 25.18 18.99
N SER A 45 -4.75 26.33 19.53
CA SER A 45 -5.38 27.39 18.74
C SER A 45 -4.52 27.88 17.57
N GLU A 46 -3.20 27.88 17.73
CA GLU A 46 -2.25 28.23 16.68
C GLU A 46 -2.32 27.25 15.50
N PHE A 47 -2.41 25.94 15.77
CA PHE A 47 -2.58 24.93 14.71
C PHE A 47 -3.94 25.06 14.03
N LEU A 48 -5.02 25.27 14.80
CA LEU A 48 -6.38 25.39 14.27
C LEU A 48 -6.50 26.46 13.19
N ALA A 49 -5.87 27.63 13.40
CA ALA A 49 -5.90 28.71 12.40
C ALA A 49 -5.34 28.28 11.03
N HIS A 50 -4.35 27.40 11.01
CA HIS A 50 -3.73 26.92 9.78
C HIS A 50 -4.44 25.73 9.15
N THR A 51 -5.25 24.94 9.89
CA THR A 51 -5.92 23.74 9.37
C THR A 51 -6.94 24.04 8.27
N HIS A 52 -7.68 25.17 8.42
CA HIS A 52 -8.71 25.56 7.46
C HIS A 52 -8.14 25.98 6.10
N VAL A 53 -6.87 26.41 6.04
CA VAL A 53 -6.20 26.88 4.82
C VAL A 53 -5.10 25.93 4.32
N SER A 54 -4.79 24.87 5.08
CA SER A 54 -3.78 23.89 4.70
C SER A 54 -4.08 23.26 3.35
N LYS A 55 -3.06 23.15 2.49
CA LYS A 55 -3.12 22.51 1.17
C LYS A 55 -2.73 21.03 1.22
N ALA A 56 -2.48 20.47 2.40
CA ALA A 56 -2.29 19.03 2.53
C ALA A 56 -3.59 18.33 2.09
N TRP A 57 -3.45 17.35 1.20
CA TRP A 57 -4.62 16.71 0.58
C TRP A 57 -5.61 16.08 1.59
N PRO A 58 -5.19 15.54 2.79
CA PRO A 58 -6.18 15.05 3.75
C PRO A 58 -7.11 16.17 4.27
N PHE A 59 -6.58 17.39 4.46
CA PHE A 59 -7.40 18.53 4.84
C PHE A 59 -8.31 19.02 3.69
N GLU A 60 -7.85 18.95 2.43
CA GLU A 60 -8.68 19.25 1.27
C GLU A 60 -9.89 18.30 1.20
N GLU A 61 -9.66 17.01 1.38
CA GLU A 61 -10.73 16.00 1.40
C GLU A 61 -11.65 16.16 2.61
N ALA A 62 -11.10 16.41 3.79
CA ALA A 62 -11.88 16.64 5.01
C ALA A 62 -12.80 17.88 4.89
N ARG A 63 -12.36 18.94 4.22
CA ARG A 63 -13.21 20.11 3.94
C ARG A 63 -14.38 19.81 2.99
N LYS A 64 -14.26 18.82 2.09
CA LYS A 64 -15.40 18.35 1.28
C LYS A 64 -16.49 17.75 2.18
N VAL A 65 -16.07 16.89 3.13
CA VAL A 65 -17.00 16.30 4.11
C VAL A 65 -17.67 17.39 4.96
N LEU A 66 -16.90 18.37 5.42
CA LEU A 66 -17.44 19.50 6.17
C LEU A 66 -18.43 20.33 5.33
N SER A 67 -18.13 20.56 4.06
CA SER A 67 -19.02 21.24 3.13
C SER A 67 -20.29 20.43 2.84
N ARG A 68 -20.18 19.09 2.76
CA ARG A 68 -21.32 18.18 2.66
C ARG A 68 -22.27 18.35 3.85
N LEU A 69 -21.75 18.39 5.07
CA LEU A 69 -22.56 18.54 6.29
C LEU A 69 -23.35 19.85 6.32
N LYS A 70 -22.81 20.93 5.74
CA LYS A 70 -23.54 22.20 5.60
C LYS A 70 -24.74 22.10 4.64
N ARG A 71 -24.62 21.24 3.61
CA ARG A 71 -25.68 20.99 2.60
C ARG A 71 -26.69 19.93 3.05
N ILE A 72 -26.20 18.92 3.75
CA ILE A 72 -26.95 17.75 4.21
C ILE A 72 -26.67 17.58 5.70
N PRO A 73 -27.37 18.34 6.55
CA PRO A 73 -27.16 18.27 7.99
C PRO A 73 -27.44 16.86 8.52
N LYS A 74 -26.56 16.40 9.39
CA LYS A 74 -26.69 15.11 10.10
C LYS A 74 -26.78 15.43 11.61
N PRO A 75 -27.95 15.81 12.11
CA PRO A 75 -28.11 16.36 13.45
C PRO A 75 -27.78 15.36 14.56
N THR A 76 -27.86 14.08 14.26
CA THR A 76 -27.50 12.98 15.18
C THR A 76 -26.68 11.93 14.44
N GLY A 77 -25.79 11.27 15.18
CA GLY A 77 -24.95 10.19 14.68
C GLY A 77 -23.55 10.63 14.25
N ALA A 78 -22.72 9.64 13.95
CA ALA A 78 -21.34 9.83 13.54
C ALA A 78 -21.25 10.08 12.03
N ILE A 79 -20.21 10.78 11.60
CA ILE A 79 -19.80 10.86 10.21
C ILE A 79 -19.10 9.54 9.84
N ILE A 80 -19.60 8.91 8.78
CA ILE A 80 -19.16 7.59 8.36
C ILE A 80 -18.15 7.71 7.23
N PHE A 81 -16.93 7.25 7.51
CA PHE A 81 -15.88 6.99 6.54
C PHE A 81 -15.91 5.50 6.23
N GLU A 82 -15.86 5.10 4.96
CA GLU A 82 -15.92 3.70 4.57
C GLU A 82 -14.73 3.34 3.68
N THR A 83 -14.29 2.09 3.79
CA THR A 83 -13.35 1.45 2.86
C THR A 83 -13.88 0.07 2.49
N GLY A 84 -13.78 -0.33 1.22
CA GLY A 84 -14.28 -1.59 0.73
C GLY A 84 -13.17 -2.63 0.51
N TYR A 85 -13.47 -3.88 0.82
CA TYR A 85 -12.55 -5.00 0.63
C TYR A 85 -13.27 -6.22 0.05
N GLY A 86 -12.81 -6.70 -1.12
CA GLY A 86 -13.28 -7.96 -1.69
C GLY A 86 -12.39 -9.14 -1.24
N PRO A 87 -12.85 -10.02 -0.33
CA PRO A 87 -12.06 -11.10 0.26
C PRO A 87 -11.96 -12.35 -0.65
N SER A 88 -11.92 -12.17 -1.95
CA SER A 88 -11.69 -13.25 -2.93
C SER A 88 -10.22 -13.66 -3.07
N GLY A 89 -9.33 -13.10 -2.25
CA GLY A 89 -7.91 -13.38 -2.15
C GLY A 89 -7.31 -12.66 -0.95
N LEU A 90 -6.04 -12.90 -0.67
CA LEU A 90 -5.34 -12.29 0.47
C LEU A 90 -5.33 -10.74 0.37
N PRO A 91 -5.37 -10.03 1.51
CA PRO A 91 -5.19 -8.58 1.54
C PRO A 91 -3.88 -8.18 0.87
N HIS A 92 -3.88 -7.08 0.17
CA HIS A 92 -2.69 -6.57 -0.49
C HIS A 92 -2.46 -5.08 -0.16
N ILE A 93 -1.30 -4.59 -0.56
CA ILE A 93 -0.84 -3.23 -0.27
C ILE A 93 -1.82 -2.13 -0.73
N GLY A 94 -2.63 -2.38 -1.77
CA GLY A 94 -3.68 -1.45 -2.20
C GLY A 94 -4.81 -1.32 -1.18
N THR A 95 -5.19 -2.42 -0.52
CA THR A 95 -6.19 -2.43 0.57
C THR A 95 -5.68 -1.59 1.75
N PHE A 96 -4.42 -1.77 2.14
CA PHE A 96 -3.79 -0.91 3.13
C PHE A 96 -3.84 0.57 2.74
N GLY A 97 -3.47 0.88 1.49
CA GLY A 97 -3.40 2.25 1.00
C GLY A 97 -4.74 2.99 1.11
N GLU A 98 -5.85 2.27 0.94
CA GLU A 98 -7.19 2.84 1.07
C GLU A 98 -7.53 3.15 2.53
N VAL A 99 -7.32 2.20 3.44
CA VAL A 99 -7.57 2.38 4.87
C VAL A 99 -6.66 3.47 5.46
N ALA A 100 -5.36 3.45 5.14
CA ALA A 100 -4.41 4.44 5.64
C ALA A 100 -4.78 5.86 5.20
N ARG A 101 -5.11 6.05 3.91
CA ARG A 101 -5.52 7.35 3.38
C ARG A 101 -6.85 7.83 3.98
N THR A 102 -7.83 6.95 4.10
CA THR A 102 -9.13 7.28 4.71
C THR A 102 -8.97 7.64 6.19
N THR A 103 -8.08 6.96 6.91
CA THR A 103 -7.72 7.31 8.29
C THR A 103 -7.11 8.72 8.38
N MET A 104 -6.24 9.10 7.44
CA MET A 104 -5.65 10.45 7.41
C MET A 104 -6.71 11.53 7.15
N VAL A 105 -7.68 11.27 6.27
CA VAL A 105 -8.80 12.19 6.01
C VAL A 105 -9.72 12.30 7.22
N ARG A 106 -10.06 11.15 7.85
CA ARG A 106 -10.84 11.13 9.09
C ARG A 106 -10.15 11.93 10.20
N HIS A 107 -8.85 11.74 10.37
CA HIS A 107 -8.07 12.51 11.36
C HIS A 107 -8.10 14.01 11.05
N ALA A 108 -7.87 14.42 9.80
CA ALA A 108 -7.96 15.82 9.39
C ALA A 108 -9.35 16.41 9.63
N PHE A 109 -10.42 15.64 9.41
CA PHE A 109 -11.79 16.05 9.71
C PHE A 109 -12.03 16.24 11.21
N ARG A 110 -11.56 15.32 12.06
CA ARG A 110 -11.64 15.44 13.51
C ARG A 110 -10.92 16.68 14.02
N VAL A 111 -9.74 16.99 13.45
CA VAL A 111 -9.00 18.23 13.76
C VAL A 111 -9.79 19.46 13.35
N LEU A 112 -10.30 19.53 12.11
CA LEU A 112 -11.11 20.66 11.63
C LEU A 112 -12.37 20.91 12.46
N THR A 113 -12.91 19.89 13.06
CA THR A 113 -14.13 19.96 13.89
C THR A 113 -13.83 19.98 15.39
N GLU A 114 -12.53 20.06 15.76
CA GLU A 114 -12.10 19.98 17.18
C GLU A 114 -12.68 18.77 17.92
N ASP A 115 -12.81 17.65 17.20
CA ASP A 115 -13.43 16.40 17.70
C ASP A 115 -14.88 16.57 18.24
N LYS A 116 -15.56 17.67 17.89
CA LYS A 116 -16.94 17.96 18.32
C LYS A 116 -17.97 17.11 17.57
N ILE A 117 -17.60 16.56 16.41
CA ILE A 117 -18.46 15.72 15.57
C ILE A 117 -17.89 14.30 15.59
N PRO A 118 -18.65 13.31 16.13
CA PRO A 118 -18.18 11.93 16.20
C PRO A 118 -17.97 11.35 14.80
N THR A 119 -16.96 10.48 14.65
CA THR A 119 -16.64 9.83 13.39
C THR A 119 -16.49 8.33 13.59
N ARG A 120 -16.82 7.53 12.56
CA ARG A 120 -16.53 6.09 12.50
C ARG A 120 -15.86 5.77 11.18
N LEU A 121 -14.90 4.85 11.19
CA LEU A 121 -14.30 4.26 9.99
C LEU A 121 -14.80 2.83 9.86
N ILE A 122 -15.47 2.52 8.78
CA ILE A 122 -15.96 1.19 8.46
C ILE A 122 -14.99 0.52 7.48
N ALA A 123 -14.49 -0.64 7.85
CA ALA A 123 -13.83 -1.58 6.94
C ALA A 123 -14.86 -2.62 6.51
N PHE A 124 -15.43 -2.45 5.32
CA PHE A 124 -16.50 -3.30 4.81
C PHE A 124 -15.95 -4.43 3.96
N SER A 125 -16.32 -5.67 4.26
CA SER A 125 -15.93 -6.85 3.50
C SER A 125 -17.08 -7.36 2.64
N ASP A 126 -16.85 -7.47 1.32
CA ASP A 126 -17.78 -8.05 0.34
C ASP A 126 -17.77 -9.59 0.37
N ASP A 127 -17.77 -10.19 1.54
CA ASP A 127 -17.62 -11.63 1.80
C ASP A 127 -18.84 -12.49 1.39
N MET A 128 -19.95 -11.85 1.03
CA MET A 128 -21.12 -12.50 0.42
C MET A 128 -21.01 -12.65 -1.10
N ASP A 129 -19.95 -12.14 -1.73
CA ASP A 129 -19.71 -12.32 -3.14
C ASP A 129 -19.49 -13.80 -3.48
N GLY A 130 -20.08 -14.24 -4.61
CA GLY A 130 -19.86 -15.58 -5.14
C GLY A 130 -18.42 -15.75 -5.63
N LEU A 131 -17.76 -16.86 -5.25
CA LEU A 131 -16.42 -17.19 -5.70
C LEU A 131 -16.43 -17.42 -7.23
N ARG A 132 -15.81 -16.50 -8.00
CA ARG A 132 -15.85 -16.55 -9.48
C ARG A 132 -14.74 -17.39 -10.10
N LYS A 133 -13.60 -17.48 -9.44
CA LYS A 133 -12.46 -18.30 -9.85
C LYS A 133 -11.63 -18.69 -8.62
N VAL A 134 -10.94 -19.81 -8.74
CA VAL A 134 -9.98 -20.25 -7.72
C VAL A 134 -8.71 -19.37 -7.79
N PRO A 135 -8.25 -18.75 -6.69
CA PRO A 135 -6.99 -18.01 -6.68
C PRO A 135 -5.79 -18.94 -6.92
N ASP A 136 -4.74 -18.40 -7.58
CA ASP A 136 -3.56 -19.19 -7.95
C ASP A 136 -2.63 -19.47 -6.76
N ASN A 137 -2.71 -18.68 -5.68
CA ASN A 137 -1.79 -18.67 -4.55
C ASN A 137 -2.37 -19.28 -3.26
N ILE A 138 -3.33 -20.21 -3.38
CA ILE A 138 -3.91 -20.93 -2.23
C ILE A 138 -3.64 -22.44 -2.33
N PRO A 139 -3.61 -23.18 -1.20
CA PRO A 139 -3.61 -24.63 -1.19
C PRO A 139 -5.00 -25.20 -1.52
N ASN A 140 -5.11 -26.53 -1.65
CA ASN A 140 -6.38 -27.27 -1.81
C ASN A 140 -7.32 -26.69 -2.89
N LYS A 141 -6.76 -26.31 -4.03
CA LYS A 141 -7.49 -25.64 -5.14
C LYS A 141 -8.64 -26.46 -5.68
N GLU A 142 -8.52 -27.77 -5.74
CA GLU A 142 -9.56 -28.70 -6.23
C GLU A 142 -10.80 -28.60 -5.35
N MET A 143 -10.62 -28.69 -4.02
CA MET A 143 -11.72 -28.52 -3.06
C MET A 143 -12.41 -27.17 -3.22
N VAL A 144 -11.65 -26.08 -3.40
CA VAL A 144 -12.22 -24.74 -3.61
C VAL A 144 -12.97 -24.65 -4.94
N ALA A 145 -12.52 -25.33 -5.99
CA ALA A 145 -13.16 -25.35 -7.30
C ALA A 145 -14.57 -25.97 -7.28
N GLU A 146 -14.82 -26.94 -6.42
CA GLU A 146 -16.15 -27.54 -6.22
C GLU A 146 -17.19 -26.56 -5.67
N HIS A 147 -16.72 -25.45 -5.06
CA HIS A 147 -17.56 -24.43 -4.44
C HIS A 147 -17.68 -23.13 -5.27
N LEU A 148 -17.27 -23.14 -6.54
CA LEU A 148 -17.43 -22.00 -7.42
C LEU A 148 -18.89 -21.51 -7.47
N GLY A 149 -19.06 -20.20 -7.38
CA GLY A 149 -20.37 -19.53 -7.37
C GLY A 149 -20.98 -19.37 -5.98
N ARG A 150 -20.54 -20.09 -4.94
CA ARG A 150 -21.04 -19.91 -3.57
C ARG A 150 -20.48 -18.62 -2.94
N PRO A 151 -21.22 -17.98 -2.00
CA PRO A 151 -20.68 -16.90 -1.18
C PRO A 151 -19.35 -17.30 -0.55
N LEU A 152 -18.40 -16.38 -0.46
CA LEU A 152 -17.06 -16.65 0.10
C LEU A 152 -17.12 -17.19 1.54
N THR A 153 -18.14 -16.79 2.30
CA THR A 153 -18.42 -17.31 3.65
C THR A 153 -19.01 -18.73 3.67
N GLN A 154 -19.33 -19.29 2.51
CA GLN A 154 -19.82 -20.67 2.35
C GLN A 154 -18.83 -21.56 1.56
N VAL A 155 -17.67 -21.02 1.18
CA VAL A 155 -16.57 -21.78 0.59
C VAL A 155 -15.68 -22.29 1.73
N PRO A 156 -15.39 -23.60 1.85
CA PRO A 156 -14.50 -24.12 2.88
C PRO A 156 -13.13 -23.43 2.84
N ASP A 157 -12.53 -23.26 4.00
CA ASP A 157 -11.21 -22.64 4.09
C ASP A 157 -10.13 -23.56 3.52
N PRO A 158 -9.41 -23.18 2.46
CA PRO A 158 -8.35 -24.00 1.89
C PRO A 158 -7.14 -24.17 2.82
N PHE A 159 -6.99 -23.34 3.85
CA PHE A 159 -5.92 -23.41 4.84
C PHE A 159 -6.32 -24.25 6.05
N GLY A 160 -7.61 -24.43 6.31
CA GLY A 160 -8.14 -25.24 7.41
C GLY A 160 -8.19 -24.57 8.78
N ASP A 161 -7.91 -23.27 8.84
CA ASP A 161 -7.78 -22.52 10.11
C ASP A 161 -9.07 -21.77 10.51
N HIS A 162 -10.01 -21.60 9.57
CA HIS A 162 -11.23 -20.81 9.78
C HIS A 162 -12.48 -21.53 9.24
N PRO A 163 -13.68 -21.10 9.64
CA PRO A 163 -14.93 -21.71 9.20
C PRO A 163 -15.15 -21.67 7.67
N SER A 164 -14.60 -20.65 6.99
CA SER A 164 -14.67 -20.53 5.53
C SER A 164 -13.53 -19.68 4.99
N PHE A 165 -13.37 -19.71 3.66
CA PHE A 165 -12.40 -18.88 2.94
C PHE A 165 -12.66 -17.38 3.14
N GLY A 166 -13.94 -16.95 3.18
CA GLY A 166 -14.30 -15.57 3.53
C GLY A 166 -13.85 -15.19 4.95
N HIS A 167 -14.08 -16.05 5.94
CA HIS A 167 -13.64 -15.82 7.32
C HIS A 167 -12.12 -15.77 7.45
N HIS A 168 -11.40 -16.65 6.75
CA HIS A 168 -9.94 -16.64 6.71
C HIS A 168 -9.40 -15.29 6.22
N ASN A 169 -9.87 -14.84 5.06
CA ASN A 169 -9.41 -13.56 4.48
C ASN A 169 -9.82 -12.34 5.33
N ASN A 170 -11.02 -12.38 5.93
CA ASN A 170 -11.46 -11.36 6.87
C ASN A 170 -10.60 -11.31 8.14
N ALA A 171 -10.21 -12.47 8.68
CA ALA A 171 -9.31 -12.55 9.84
C ALA A 171 -7.93 -11.97 9.51
N ARG A 172 -7.39 -12.28 8.33
CA ARG A 172 -6.12 -11.70 7.86
C ARG A 172 -6.20 -10.20 7.67
N LEU A 173 -7.29 -9.69 7.11
CA LEU A 173 -7.50 -8.25 6.98
C LEU A 173 -7.54 -7.57 8.36
N LYS A 174 -8.30 -8.11 9.31
CA LYS A 174 -8.38 -7.55 10.68
C LYS A 174 -7.01 -7.56 11.37
N ALA A 175 -6.33 -8.70 11.39
CA ALA A 175 -4.99 -8.82 11.98
C ALA A 175 -4.00 -7.81 11.38
N PHE A 176 -4.08 -7.62 10.07
CA PHE A 176 -3.29 -6.64 9.37
C PHE A 176 -3.62 -5.21 9.77
N LEU A 177 -4.90 -4.80 9.77
CA LEU A 177 -5.32 -3.46 10.18
C LEU A 177 -4.95 -3.17 11.65
N ASP A 178 -5.06 -4.18 12.52
CA ASP A 178 -4.68 -4.11 13.93
C ASP A 178 -3.17 -3.89 14.11
N THR A 179 -2.33 -4.51 13.27
CA THR A 179 -0.88 -4.31 13.29
C THR A 179 -0.48 -2.85 13.05
N PHE A 180 -1.25 -2.13 12.22
CA PHE A 180 -1.05 -0.71 11.98
C PHE A 180 -1.75 0.20 13.00
N GLY A 181 -2.49 -0.37 13.95
CA GLY A 181 -3.19 0.37 14.99
C GLY A 181 -4.33 1.24 14.49
N PHE A 182 -4.95 0.89 13.36
CA PHE A 182 -6.11 1.60 12.85
C PHE A 182 -7.32 1.44 13.80
N ASP A 183 -8.04 2.53 14.01
CA ASP A 183 -9.32 2.53 14.71
C ASP A 183 -10.45 2.42 13.68
N TYR A 184 -11.02 1.21 13.56
CA TYR A 184 -12.05 0.87 12.59
C TYR A 184 -13.12 -0.04 13.18
N GLU A 185 -14.28 -0.07 12.53
CA GLU A 185 -15.34 -1.04 12.73
C GLU A 185 -15.38 -1.98 11.52
N PHE A 186 -15.22 -3.27 11.75
CA PHE A 186 -15.34 -4.26 10.69
C PHE A 186 -16.80 -4.63 10.45
N LEU A 187 -17.24 -4.62 9.19
CA LEU A 187 -18.55 -5.10 8.77
C LEU A 187 -18.43 -6.18 7.68
N SER A 188 -19.12 -7.29 7.90
CA SER A 188 -19.32 -8.37 6.93
C SER A 188 -20.57 -8.11 6.11
N ALA A 189 -20.48 -8.21 4.77
CA ALA A 189 -21.66 -8.17 3.91
C ALA A 189 -22.62 -9.30 4.26
N THR A 190 -22.11 -10.53 4.44
CA THR A 190 -22.93 -11.69 4.83
C THR A 190 -23.71 -11.40 6.09
N GLU A 191 -23.08 -10.89 7.13
CA GLU A 191 -23.77 -10.53 8.40
C GLU A 191 -24.79 -9.41 8.19
N CYS A 192 -24.46 -8.36 7.44
CA CYS A 192 -25.37 -7.25 7.17
C CYS A 192 -26.61 -7.69 6.39
N TYR A 193 -26.47 -8.59 5.42
CA TYR A 193 -27.60 -9.13 4.66
C TYR A 193 -28.44 -10.12 5.48
N THR A 194 -27.80 -11.06 6.19
CA THR A 194 -28.51 -12.12 6.90
C THR A 194 -29.16 -11.65 8.21
N SER A 195 -28.64 -10.61 8.84
CA SER A 195 -29.23 -10.00 10.03
C SER A 195 -30.43 -9.09 9.73
N GLY A 196 -30.72 -8.83 8.46
CA GLY A 196 -31.77 -7.89 8.07
C GLY A 196 -31.38 -6.42 8.12
N ARG A 197 -30.12 -6.10 8.40
CA ARG A 197 -29.62 -4.71 8.46
C ARG A 197 -29.89 -3.92 7.18
N PHE A 198 -29.87 -4.60 6.02
CA PHE A 198 -30.10 -4.01 4.71
C PHE A 198 -31.54 -4.13 4.21
N ASP A 199 -32.42 -4.87 4.90
CA ASP A 199 -33.74 -5.26 4.41
C ASP A 199 -34.60 -4.08 3.97
N ALA A 200 -34.67 -3.02 4.79
CA ALA A 200 -35.43 -1.84 4.44
C ALA A 200 -34.96 -1.17 3.15
N THR A 201 -33.64 -1.20 2.88
CA THR A 201 -33.08 -0.63 1.66
C THR A 201 -33.20 -1.60 0.47
N LEU A 202 -33.12 -2.91 0.70
CA LEU A 202 -33.37 -3.92 -0.32
C LEU A 202 -34.82 -3.87 -0.84
N LEU A 203 -35.79 -3.66 0.04
CA LEU A 203 -37.18 -3.42 -0.34
C LEU A 203 -37.36 -2.12 -1.17
N LYS A 204 -36.57 -1.07 -0.87
CA LYS A 204 -36.54 0.12 -1.74
C LYS A 204 -35.95 -0.20 -3.13
N VAL A 205 -34.86 -1.00 -3.19
CA VAL A 205 -34.30 -1.46 -4.47
C VAL A 205 -35.34 -2.22 -5.27
N LEU A 206 -36.11 -3.11 -4.65
CA LEU A 206 -37.18 -3.85 -5.31
C LEU A 206 -38.27 -2.90 -5.85
N ARG A 207 -38.68 -1.90 -5.07
CA ARG A 207 -39.67 -0.90 -5.48
C ARG A 207 -39.19 -0.06 -6.67
N HIS A 208 -37.91 0.27 -6.71
CA HIS A 208 -37.30 1.07 -7.76
C HIS A 208 -36.52 0.24 -8.79
N TYR A 209 -36.86 -1.04 -8.90
CA TYR A 209 -36.14 -2.02 -9.72
C TYR A 209 -35.88 -1.53 -11.16
N ASP A 210 -36.91 -1.05 -11.86
CA ASP A 210 -36.79 -0.63 -13.25
C ASP A 210 -35.92 0.63 -13.38
N ALA A 211 -36.10 1.62 -12.53
CA ALA A 211 -35.28 2.83 -12.52
C ALA A 211 -33.78 2.50 -12.28
N ILE A 212 -33.48 1.55 -11.39
CA ILE A 212 -32.10 1.10 -11.11
C ILE A 212 -31.54 0.32 -12.29
N ARG A 213 -32.34 -0.58 -12.86
CA ARG A 213 -31.97 -1.33 -14.06
C ARG A 213 -31.62 -0.39 -15.21
N ASP A 214 -32.42 0.62 -15.46
CA ASP A 214 -32.29 1.56 -16.57
C ASP A 214 -31.03 2.43 -16.45
N VAL A 215 -30.51 2.67 -15.23
CA VAL A 215 -29.18 3.28 -15.02
C VAL A 215 -28.06 2.39 -15.56
N ILE A 216 -28.18 1.08 -15.43
CA ILE A 216 -27.10 0.13 -15.72
C ILE A 216 -27.16 -0.39 -17.16
N LEU A 217 -28.35 -0.66 -17.71
CA LEU A 217 -28.52 -1.27 -19.02
C LEU A 217 -27.71 -0.59 -20.15
N PRO A 218 -27.64 0.75 -20.27
CA PRO A 218 -26.86 1.40 -21.32
C PRO A 218 -25.37 1.09 -21.31
N THR A 219 -24.85 0.64 -20.16
CA THR A 219 -23.42 0.33 -19.98
C THR A 219 -23.05 -1.12 -20.28
N LEU A 220 -24.04 -1.96 -20.60
CA LEU A 220 -23.86 -3.40 -20.82
C LEU A 220 -23.93 -3.74 -22.31
N GLY A 221 -23.16 -4.76 -22.70
CA GLY A 221 -23.31 -5.39 -24.02
C GLY A 221 -24.64 -6.15 -24.17
N PRO A 222 -25.04 -6.53 -25.40
CA PRO A 222 -26.36 -7.11 -25.69
C PRO A 222 -26.71 -8.33 -24.82
N ASP A 223 -25.81 -9.27 -24.70
CA ASP A 223 -26.04 -10.53 -23.94
C ASP A 223 -26.29 -10.26 -22.45
N ARG A 224 -25.54 -9.32 -21.89
CA ARG A 224 -25.71 -8.95 -20.49
C ARG A 224 -26.94 -8.08 -20.23
N ARG A 225 -27.39 -7.31 -21.21
CA ARG A 225 -28.66 -6.56 -21.10
C ARG A 225 -29.86 -7.50 -20.97
N ALA A 226 -29.86 -8.59 -21.72
CA ALA A 226 -30.96 -9.57 -21.71
C ALA A 226 -31.10 -10.30 -20.37
N THR A 227 -30.02 -10.43 -19.61
CA THR A 227 -29.97 -11.22 -18.36
C THR A 227 -29.78 -10.37 -17.11
N TYR A 228 -29.66 -9.05 -17.24
CA TYR A 228 -29.39 -8.19 -16.10
C TYR A 228 -30.59 -8.06 -15.16
N SER A 229 -30.34 -8.31 -13.88
CA SER A 229 -31.18 -7.96 -12.74
C SER A 229 -30.32 -7.25 -11.69
N PRO A 230 -30.81 -6.22 -10.97
CA PRO A 230 -30.13 -5.70 -9.80
C PRO A 230 -29.91 -6.74 -8.70
N PHE A 231 -30.81 -7.74 -8.59
CA PHE A 231 -30.74 -8.82 -7.63
C PHE A 231 -30.01 -10.04 -8.16
N LEU A 232 -29.22 -10.65 -7.32
CA LEU A 232 -28.57 -11.94 -7.50
C LEU A 232 -29.15 -12.91 -6.46
N PRO A 233 -30.12 -13.74 -6.83
CA PRO A 233 -30.67 -14.71 -5.90
C PRO A 233 -29.61 -15.75 -5.52
N ILE A 234 -29.66 -16.22 -4.28
CA ILE A 234 -28.89 -17.37 -3.82
C ILE A 234 -29.77 -18.60 -4.00
N SER A 235 -29.29 -19.55 -4.82
CA SER A 235 -30.06 -20.77 -5.10
C SER A 235 -30.31 -21.55 -3.80
N PRO A 236 -31.55 -21.84 -3.44
CA PRO A 236 -31.84 -22.66 -2.26
C PRO A 236 -31.39 -24.12 -2.42
N THR A 237 -31.14 -24.56 -3.64
CA THR A 237 -30.70 -25.94 -3.96
C THR A 237 -29.19 -26.07 -3.91
N THR A 238 -28.45 -25.12 -4.54
CA THR A 238 -26.98 -25.23 -4.70
C THR A 238 -26.18 -24.27 -3.81
N GLY A 239 -26.84 -23.28 -3.20
CA GLY A 239 -26.21 -22.22 -2.42
C GLY A 239 -25.39 -21.22 -3.28
N LYS A 240 -25.47 -21.31 -4.62
CA LYS A 240 -24.73 -20.41 -5.52
C LYS A 240 -25.43 -19.06 -5.67
N VAL A 241 -24.64 -18.02 -5.77
CA VAL A 241 -25.09 -16.66 -6.14
C VAL A 241 -25.31 -16.66 -7.66
N LEU A 242 -26.57 -16.54 -8.07
CA LEU A 242 -26.98 -16.70 -9.46
C LEU A 242 -27.08 -15.35 -10.18
N GLN A 243 -26.53 -15.27 -11.37
CA GLN A 243 -26.69 -14.14 -12.28
C GLN A 243 -27.74 -14.49 -13.34
N VAL A 244 -29.00 -14.32 -12.99
CA VAL A 244 -30.15 -14.69 -13.81
C VAL A 244 -31.12 -13.51 -13.94
N PRO A 245 -31.94 -13.44 -15.03
CA PRO A 245 -32.98 -12.43 -15.15
C PRO A 245 -34.07 -12.66 -14.12
N THR A 246 -34.62 -11.60 -13.57
CA THR A 246 -35.83 -11.64 -12.77
C THR A 246 -37.04 -11.76 -13.73
N VAL A 247 -37.85 -12.78 -13.55
CA VAL A 247 -39.05 -13.07 -14.37
C VAL A 247 -40.26 -12.33 -13.82
N ASP A 248 -40.40 -12.28 -12.51
CA ASP A 248 -41.52 -11.62 -11.81
C ASP A 248 -41.07 -11.02 -10.48
N ARG A 249 -41.84 -10.05 -9.97
CA ARG A 249 -41.55 -9.30 -8.74
C ARG A 249 -42.85 -9.10 -7.96
N ASP A 250 -42.82 -9.46 -6.70
CA ASP A 250 -43.93 -9.20 -5.80
C ASP A 250 -43.50 -8.21 -4.69
N LEU A 251 -44.03 -6.98 -4.80
CA LEU A 251 -43.74 -5.91 -3.84
C LEU A 251 -44.42 -6.15 -2.49
N SER A 252 -45.49 -6.92 -2.45
CA SER A 252 -46.24 -7.19 -1.23
C SER A 252 -45.53 -8.18 -0.33
N SER A 253 -44.94 -9.22 -0.90
CA SER A 253 -44.14 -10.22 -0.19
C SER A 253 -42.64 -9.88 -0.12
N GLY A 254 -42.21 -8.87 -0.85
CA GLY A 254 -40.78 -8.53 -0.93
C GLY A 254 -39.95 -9.61 -1.62
N SER A 255 -40.45 -10.19 -2.72
CA SER A 255 -39.80 -11.31 -3.40
C SER A 255 -39.62 -11.10 -4.89
N ILE A 256 -38.71 -11.90 -5.46
CA ILE A 256 -38.48 -12.01 -6.90
C ILE A 256 -38.63 -13.48 -7.33
N ALA A 257 -39.07 -13.70 -8.56
CA ALA A 257 -39.08 -15.00 -9.21
C ALA A 257 -38.04 -15.03 -10.34
N TYR A 258 -37.38 -16.16 -10.50
CA TYR A 258 -36.41 -16.43 -11.56
C TYR A 258 -36.48 -17.88 -12.02
N LYS A 259 -36.01 -18.16 -13.23
CA LYS A 259 -35.86 -19.53 -13.71
C LYS A 259 -34.51 -20.07 -13.24
N ASP A 260 -34.52 -21.07 -12.38
CA ASP A 260 -33.30 -21.70 -11.85
C ASP A 260 -32.54 -22.40 -13.00
N PRO A 261 -31.27 -22.07 -13.24
CA PRO A 261 -30.49 -22.59 -14.37
C PRO A 261 -30.19 -24.08 -14.26
N ASP A 262 -30.11 -24.62 -13.02
CA ASP A 262 -29.76 -26.02 -12.79
C ASP A 262 -30.99 -26.96 -12.90
N THR A 263 -32.17 -26.47 -12.46
CA THR A 263 -33.40 -27.28 -12.42
C THR A 263 -34.41 -26.93 -13.49
N GLY A 264 -34.27 -25.75 -14.14
CA GLY A 264 -35.25 -25.22 -15.09
C GLY A 264 -36.58 -24.77 -14.48
N ARG A 265 -36.75 -24.85 -13.17
CA ARG A 265 -37.98 -24.49 -12.45
C ARG A 265 -38.06 -22.99 -12.15
N LEU A 266 -39.30 -22.47 -12.16
CA LEU A 266 -39.55 -21.13 -11.64
C LEU A 266 -39.41 -21.18 -10.10
N THR A 267 -38.48 -20.38 -9.58
CA THR A 267 -38.15 -20.33 -8.15
C THR A 267 -38.38 -18.91 -7.64
N GLN A 268 -39.10 -18.78 -6.54
CA GLN A 268 -39.36 -17.51 -5.85
C GLN A 268 -38.52 -17.44 -4.60
N VAL A 269 -37.87 -16.28 -4.35
CA VAL A 269 -37.07 -16.02 -3.14
C VAL A 269 -37.33 -14.61 -2.61
N SER A 270 -37.23 -14.44 -1.30
CA SER A 270 -37.25 -13.12 -0.70
C SER A 270 -36.02 -12.30 -1.12
N VAL A 271 -36.14 -10.98 -1.22
CA VAL A 271 -34.99 -10.11 -1.43
C VAL A 271 -34.26 -9.77 -0.14
N THR A 272 -34.82 -10.15 1.02
CA THR A 272 -34.34 -9.82 2.37
C THR A 272 -33.68 -11.01 3.05
N MET A 273 -33.13 -10.80 4.24
CA MET A 273 -32.56 -11.84 5.12
C MET A 273 -31.49 -12.73 4.45
N GLY A 274 -30.75 -12.16 3.51
CA GLY A 274 -29.64 -12.86 2.85
C GLY A 274 -30.03 -13.87 1.77
N HIS A 275 -31.31 -13.97 1.36
CA HIS A 275 -31.73 -14.84 0.26
C HIS A 275 -31.35 -14.29 -1.13
N CYS A 276 -31.10 -12.99 -1.23
CA CYS A 276 -30.55 -12.32 -2.39
C CYS A 276 -29.39 -11.43 -2.00
N LYS A 277 -28.46 -11.26 -2.92
CA LYS A 277 -27.44 -10.22 -2.94
C LYS A 277 -27.74 -9.23 -4.07
N LEU A 278 -27.18 -8.04 -4.03
CA LEU A 278 -27.24 -7.11 -5.15
C LEU A 278 -26.02 -7.24 -6.06
N GLN A 279 -26.18 -6.86 -7.34
CA GLN A 279 -25.05 -6.65 -8.23
C GLN A 279 -24.22 -5.45 -7.80
N TRP A 280 -22.91 -5.50 -8.02
CA TRP A 280 -21.90 -4.58 -7.51
C TRP A 280 -22.30 -3.10 -7.40
N LYS A 281 -22.77 -2.49 -8.50
CA LYS A 281 -23.08 -1.05 -8.49
C LYS A 281 -24.34 -0.72 -7.71
N ALA A 282 -25.32 -1.62 -7.73
CA ALA A 282 -26.54 -1.50 -6.93
C ALA A 282 -26.24 -1.79 -5.45
N ASP A 283 -25.39 -2.78 -5.16
CA ASP A 283 -24.92 -3.11 -3.83
C ASP A 283 -24.19 -1.94 -3.17
N TRP A 284 -23.26 -1.34 -3.88
CA TRP A 284 -22.50 -0.21 -3.39
C TRP A 284 -23.39 1.00 -3.08
N ALA A 285 -24.34 1.32 -3.96
CA ALA A 285 -25.32 2.38 -3.72
C ALA A 285 -26.26 2.08 -2.53
N MET A 286 -26.73 0.82 -2.42
CA MET A 286 -27.56 0.35 -1.30
C MET A 286 -26.79 0.48 0.01
N ARG A 287 -25.54 0.07 0.05
CA ARG A 287 -24.65 0.18 1.19
C ARG A 287 -24.48 1.63 1.65
N TRP A 288 -24.17 2.55 0.73
CA TRP A 288 -24.09 3.98 1.01
C TRP A 288 -25.39 4.53 1.62
N ALA A 289 -26.52 4.14 1.05
CA ALA A 289 -27.83 4.56 1.53
C ALA A 289 -28.19 3.99 2.91
N SER A 290 -27.89 2.70 3.12
CA SER A 290 -28.24 1.98 4.34
C SER A 290 -27.37 2.36 5.53
N LEU A 291 -26.05 2.49 5.30
CA LEU A 291 -25.08 2.83 6.35
C LEU A 291 -24.95 4.34 6.56
N GLY A 292 -25.46 5.15 5.62
CA GLY A 292 -25.33 6.61 5.68
C GLY A 292 -23.87 7.06 5.52
N VAL A 293 -23.16 6.49 4.54
CA VAL A 293 -21.75 6.79 4.29
C VAL A 293 -21.57 8.24 3.83
N ASP A 294 -20.63 8.95 4.44
CA ASP A 294 -20.35 10.35 4.14
C ASP A 294 -19.10 10.54 3.30
N TYR A 295 -18.14 9.59 3.39
CA TYR A 295 -16.89 9.62 2.65
C TYR A 295 -16.39 8.22 2.31
N GLU A 296 -16.02 8.00 1.05
CA GLU A 296 -15.35 6.77 0.58
C GLU A 296 -14.42 7.08 -0.60
N MET A 297 -13.20 6.55 -0.55
CA MET A 297 -12.25 6.63 -1.67
C MET A 297 -12.46 5.49 -2.66
N ALA A 298 -12.08 5.71 -3.92
CA ALA A 298 -12.10 4.65 -4.92
C ALA A 298 -10.89 4.70 -5.84
N GLY A 299 -10.45 3.55 -6.31
CA GLY A 299 -9.43 3.44 -7.34
C GLY A 299 -9.95 3.96 -8.69
N LYS A 300 -9.05 4.43 -9.53
CA LYS A 300 -9.35 4.97 -10.88
C LYS A 300 -10.15 4.01 -11.76
N ASP A 301 -9.96 2.72 -11.58
CA ASP A 301 -10.71 1.67 -12.29
C ASP A 301 -12.19 1.57 -11.89
N LEU A 302 -12.60 2.25 -10.82
CA LEU A 302 -13.98 2.30 -10.33
C LEU A 302 -14.74 3.61 -10.64
N ILE A 303 -14.15 4.54 -11.40
CA ILE A 303 -14.77 5.84 -11.70
C ILE A 303 -16.22 5.70 -12.22
N ASP A 304 -16.43 4.83 -13.21
CA ASP A 304 -17.77 4.60 -13.75
C ASP A 304 -18.69 3.91 -12.74
N SER A 305 -18.15 3.04 -11.89
CA SER A 305 -18.93 2.42 -10.82
C SER A 305 -19.38 3.45 -9.78
N VAL A 306 -18.50 4.35 -9.35
CA VAL A 306 -18.83 5.46 -8.43
C VAL A 306 -19.95 6.33 -9.02
N ARG A 307 -19.83 6.71 -10.30
CA ARG A 307 -20.83 7.54 -10.98
C ARG A 307 -22.19 6.86 -11.05
N LEU A 308 -22.23 5.60 -11.47
CA LEU A 308 -23.48 4.84 -11.61
C LEU A 308 -24.10 4.52 -10.25
N SER A 309 -23.31 4.11 -9.27
CA SER A 309 -23.78 3.91 -7.88
C SER A 309 -24.31 5.21 -7.28
N GLY A 310 -23.70 6.35 -7.60
CA GLY A 310 -24.22 7.68 -7.19
C GLY A 310 -25.60 8.00 -7.78
N HIS A 311 -25.88 7.59 -9.02
CA HIS A 311 -27.22 7.71 -9.61
C HIS A 311 -28.23 6.82 -8.88
N ILE A 312 -27.86 5.57 -8.63
CA ILE A 312 -28.72 4.61 -7.91
C ILE A 312 -28.95 5.08 -6.45
N CYS A 313 -27.93 5.58 -5.77
CA CYS A 313 -28.04 6.11 -4.42
C CYS A 313 -29.12 7.22 -4.32
N ARG A 314 -29.17 8.12 -5.32
CA ARG A 314 -30.23 9.16 -5.40
C ARG A 314 -31.61 8.56 -5.62
N ILE A 315 -31.76 7.51 -6.45
CA ILE A 315 -33.04 6.79 -6.62
C ILE A 315 -33.50 6.19 -5.30
N LEU A 316 -32.57 5.71 -4.47
CA LEU A 316 -32.87 5.17 -3.14
C LEU A 316 -33.18 6.27 -2.08
N GLY A 317 -33.15 7.55 -2.47
CA GLY A 317 -33.43 8.68 -1.59
C GLY A 317 -32.26 9.09 -0.69
N ALA A 318 -31.03 8.67 -1.02
CA ALA A 318 -29.82 9.05 -0.31
C ALA A 318 -28.87 9.87 -1.21
N GLN A 319 -27.85 10.43 -0.61
CA GLN A 319 -26.82 11.20 -1.32
C GLN A 319 -25.52 10.38 -1.38
N GLN A 320 -24.94 10.32 -2.55
CA GLN A 320 -23.61 9.75 -2.75
C GLN A 320 -22.59 10.36 -1.77
N PRO A 321 -21.67 9.57 -1.18
CA PRO A 321 -20.60 10.11 -0.34
C PRO A 321 -19.65 11.04 -1.11
N GLU A 322 -18.99 11.95 -0.40
CA GLU A 322 -17.80 12.61 -0.93
C GLU A 322 -16.67 11.58 -1.07
N GLY A 323 -15.67 11.85 -1.88
CA GLY A 323 -14.57 10.91 -2.06
C GLY A 323 -13.46 11.45 -2.94
N CYS A 324 -12.42 10.66 -3.04
CA CYS A 324 -11.25 10.91 -3.87
C CYS A 324 -10.99 9.70 -4.77
N ILE A 325 -10.76 9.95 -6.05
CA ILE A 325 -10.25 8.93 -6.96
C ILE A 325 -8.73 8.92 -6.87
N TYR A 326 -8.17 7.75 -6.52
CA TYR A 326 -6.72 7.55 -6.47
C TYR A 326 -6.23 6.69 -7.63
N GLU A 327 -4.97 6.92 -8.03
CA GLU A 327 -4.31 6.15 -9.09
C GLU A 327 -3.85 4.77 -8.58
N LEU A 328 -3.72 3.85 -9.53
CA LEU A 328 -3.30 2.49 -9.28
C LEU A 328 -1.78 2.39 -9.14
N PHE A 329 -1.33 1.34 -8.45
CA PHE A 329 0.08 0.98 -8.41
C PHE A 329 0.47 0.16 -9.65
N LEU A 330 1.69 0.40 -10.10
CA LEU A 330 2.32 -0.29 -11.22
C LEU A 330 3.48 -1.15 -10.68
N ASP A 331 3.74 -2.25 -11.31
CA ASP A 331 4.92 -3.07 -11.02
C ASP A 331 6.20 -2.43 -11.56
N GLU A 332 7.34 -3.12 -11.43
CA GLU A 332 8.63 -2.68 -11.93
C GLU A 332 8.62 -2.41 -13.45
N LYS A 333 7.84 -3.18 -14.21
CA LYS A 333 7.70 -3.04 -15.67
C LYS A 333 6.73 -1.93 -16.08
N GLY A 334 6.00 -1.34 -15.11
CA GLY A 334 4.97 -0.33 -15.38
C GLY A 334 3.61 -0.93 -15.73
N GLU A 335 3.39 -2.21 -15.46
CA GLU A 335 2.10 -2.88 -15.62
C GLU A 335 1.26 -2.73 -14.34
N LYS A 336 -0.07 -2.76 -14.50
CA LYS A 336 -0.99 -2.71 -13.35
C LYS A 336 -0.76 -3.89 -12.42
N ILE A 337 -0.53 -3.61 -11.14
CA ILE A 337 -0.51 -4.63 -10.08
C ILE A 337 -1.92 -5.21 -9.92
N SER A 338 -2.03 -6.54 -9.91
CA SER A 338 -3.29 -7.23 -9.68
C SER A 338 -3.14 -8.44 -8.78
N LYS A 339 -4.15 -8.69 -7.92
CA LYS A 339 -4.22 -9.85 -7.02
C LYS A 339 -4.06 -11.18 -7.77
N SER A 340 -4.65 -11.28 -8.95
CA SER A 340 -4.67 -12.52 -9.73
C SER A 340 -3.35 -12.83 -10.44
N ARG A 341 -2.48 -11.83 -10.66
CA ARG A 341 -1.16 -12.02 -11.28
C ARG A 341 -0.06 -12.24 -10.26
N GLY A 342 -0.25 -11.83 -9.00
CA GLY A 342 0.75 -11.91 -7.96
C GLY A 342 2.02 -11.08 -8.26
N ASN A 343 1.89 -10.04 -9.10
CA ASN A 343 3.01 -9.19 -9.54
C ASN A 343 3.22 -7.95 -8.67
N GLY A 344 2.62 -7.93 -7.48
CA GLY A 344 2.73 -6.80 -6.55
C GLY A 344 3.47 -7.16 -5.29
N LEU A 345 4.12 -6.18 -4.69
CA LEU A 345 4.72 -6.27 -3.37
C LEU A 345 3.61 -6.47 -2.34
N THR A 346 3.76 -7.47 -1.48
CA THR A 346 2.86 -7.68 -0.34
C THR A 346 3.23 -6.77 0.82
N ILE A 347 2.35 -6.70 1.80
CA ILE A 347 2.61 -5.89 2.99
C ILE A 347 3.65 -6.55 3.87
N GLU A 348 3.58 -7.87 4.01
CA GLU A 348 4.54 -8.68 4.75
C GLU A 348 5.94 -8.53 4.16
N GLU A 349 6.05 -8.51 2.82
CA GLU A 349 7.32 -8.24 2.14
C GLU A 349 7.84 -6.84 2.42
N TRP A 350 6.97 -5.79 2.41
CA TRP A 350 7.41 -4.46 2.81
C TRP A 350 7.91 -4.42 4.26
N LEU A 351 7.09 -4.96 5.18
CA LEU A 351 7.41 -4.95 6.62
C LEU A 351 8.63 -5.82 6.99
N ALA A 352 9.04 -6.72 6.11
CA ALA A 352 10.29 -7.45 6.29
C ALA A 352 11.53 -6.54 6.19
N TYR A 353 11.44 -5.43 5.44
CA TYR A 353 12.58 -4.57 5.09
C TYR A 353 12.41 -3.12 5.52
N ALA A 354 11.24 -2.72 6.01
CA ALA A 354 10.96 -1.34 6.38
C ALA A 354 9.81 -1.21 7.39
N SER A 355 9.72 -0.06 8.03
CA SER A 355 8.70 0.22 9.03
C SER A 355 7.31 0.47 8.41
N PRO A 356 6.23 0.26 9.17
CA PRO A 356 4.86 0.61 8.78
C PRO A 356 4.69 2.07 8.36
N GLU A 357 5.41 2.97 9.02
CA GLU A 357 5.34 4.41 8.79
C GLU A 357 5.91 4.79 7.42
N SER A 358 6.98 4.11 6.98
CA SER A 358 7.54 4.31 5.65
C SER A 358 6.56 3.89 4.54
N LEU A 359 5.78 2.81 4.76
CA LEU A 359 4.69 2.42 3.89
C LEU A 359 3.56 3.44 3.91
N SER A 360 3.21 3.95 5.08
CA SER A 360 2.19 5.00 5.24
C SER A 360 2.60 6.29 4.52
N LEU A 361 3.89 6.66 4.56
CA LEU A 361 4.42 7.77 3.75
C LEU A 361 4.26 7.50 2.26
N TYR A 362 4.61 6.30 1.81
CA TYR A 362 4.45 5.92 0.41
C TYR A 362 2.99 6.02 -0.04
N MET A 363 2.03 5.68 0.82
CA MET A 363 0.60 5.84 0.55
C MET A 363 0.15 7.30 0.56
N TYR A 364 0.72 8.13 1.44
CA TYR A 364 0.42 9.56 1.50
C TYR A 364 0.84 10.31 0.24
N GLN A 365 2.01 9.98 -0.29
CA GLN A 365 2.62 10.70 -1.41
C GLN A 365 1.80 10.58 -2.70
N SER A 366 1.39 11.70 -3.26
CA SER A 366 0.80 11.83 -4.60
C SER A 366 -0.28 10.77 -4.91
N PRO A 367 -1.38 10.68 -4.15
CA PRO A 367 -2.38 9.61 -4.34
C PRO A 367 -3.04 9.64 -5.73
N ARG A 368 -3.02 10.78 -6.41
CA ARG A 368 -3.61 10.98 -7.76
C ARG A 368 -2.62 10.75 -8.90
N LYS A 369 -1.41 10.21 -8.61
CA LYS A 369 -0.40 9.84 -9.62
C LYS A 369 -0.08 8.37 -9.53
N ALA A 370 -0.02 7.69 -10.67
CA ALA A 370 0.43 6.31 -10.74
C ALA A 370 1.89 6.21 -10.26
N LYS A 371 2.16 5.21 -9.42
CA LYS A 371 3.49 4.97 -8.84
C LYS A 371 3.87 3.51 -9.01
N ARG A 372 5.16 3.27 -9.25
CA ARG A 372 5.72 1.92 -9.29
C ARG A 372 5.96 1.43 -7.87
N LEU A 373 5.54 0.20 -7.58
CA LEU A 373 5.64 -0.44 -6.28
C LEU A 373 6.37 -1.77 -6.43
N TYR A 374 7.65 -1.78 -6.06
CA TYR A 374 8.57 -2.92 -6.11
C TYR A 374 9.67 -2.73 -5.05
N PHE A 375 10.52 -3.72 -4.83
CA PHE A 375 11.45 -3.72 -3.69
C PHE A 375 12.41 -2.52 -3.65
N ASP A 376 12.91 -2.05 -4.79
CA ASP A 376 13.88 -0.94 -4.83
C ASP A 376 13.32 0.42 -4.40
N VAL A 377 11.98 0.56 -4.27
CA VAL A 377 11.40 1.80 -3.72
C VAL A 377 11.49 1.86 -2.19
N ILE A 378 11.70 0.73 -1.52
CA ILE A 378 11.67 0.63 -0.05
C ILE A 378 12.76 1.48 0.61
N PRO A 379 14.05 1.36 0.23
CA PRO A 379 15.11 2.15 0.86
C PRO A 379 14.87 3.65 0.75
N ARG A 380 14.40 4.10 -0.41
CA ARG A 380 14.07 5.50 -0.64
C ARG A 380 12.89 5.96 0.22
N ALA A 381 11.84 5.15 0.33
CA ALA A 381 10.68 5.48 1.15
C ALA A 381 11.04 5.60 2.64
N VAL A 382 11.98 4.77 3.11
CA VAL A 382 12.50 4.84 4.47
C VAL A 382 13.28 6.14 4.69
N ASP A 383 14.22 6.49 3.80
CA ASP A 383 15.01 7.72 3.91
C ASP A 383 14.14 8.98 3.80
N GLU A 384 13.14 8.99 2.91
CA GLU A 384 12.18 10.10 2.81
C GLU A 384 11.35 10.25 4.10
N TYR A 385 10.90 9.14 4.71
CA TYR A 385 10.20 9.19 5.99
C TYR A 385 11.08 9.77 7.10
N VAL A 386 12.30 9.28 7.24
CA VAL A 386 13.27 9.74 8.21
C VAL A 386 13.58 11.23 8.01
N GLY A 387 13.76 11.67 6.76
CA GLY A 387 13.99 13.07 6.41
C GLY A 387 12.83 13.99 6.84
N HIS A 388 11.59 13.58 6.57
CA HIS A 388 10.40 14.30 7.03
C HIS A 388 10.29 14.35 8.55
N LEU A 389 10.61 13.25 9.23
CA LEU A 389 10.60 13.17 10.68
C LEU A 389 11.64 14.11 11.33
N ALA A 390 12.85 14.16 10.79
CA ALA A 390 13.91 15.04 11.25
C ALA A 390 13.65 16.53 10.99
N ALA A 391 12.92 16.86 9.91
CA ALA A 391 12.53 18.22 9.59
C ALA A 391 11.41 18.75 10.51
N TYR A 392 10.47 17.90 10.87
CA TYR A 392 9.23 18.27 11.56
C TYR A 392 9.40 19.14 12.80
N PRO A 393 10.33 18.88 13.75
CA PRO A 393 10.48 19.71 14.94
C PRO A 393 10.86 21.17 14.65
N LYS A 394 11.54 21.41 13.53
CA LYS A 394 12.06 22.70 13.11
C LYS A 394 11.07 23.53 12.29
N GLU A 395 9.97 22.93 11.88
CA GLU A 395 8.95 23.55 11.03
C GLU A 395 7.98 24.42 11.85
N ASN A 396 7.49 25.50 11.24
CA ASN A 396 6.39 26.29 11.78
C ASN A 396 5.04 25.52 11.68
N PRO A 397 3.98 25.94 12.37
CA PRO A 397 2.69 25.22 12.39
C PRO A 397 2.09 24.94 11.00
N ALA A 398 2.19 25.89 10.07
CA ALA A 398 1.67 25.71 8.72
C ALA A 398 2.47 24.64 7.93
N ALA A 399 3.80 24.64 8.06
CA ALA A 399 4.67 23.64 7.44
C ALA A 399 4.48 22.26 8.09
N LYS A 400 4.33 22.18 9.41
CA LYS A 400 4.02 20.94 10.14
C LYS A 400 2.74 20.26 9.63
N LEU A 401 1.69 21.03 9.33
CA LEU A 401 0.45 20.49 8.74
C LEU A 401 0.61 20.04 7.28
N MET A 402 1.64 20.49 6.58
CA MET A 402 2.00 20.02 5.24
C MET A 402 2.93 18.81 5.28
N ASN A 403 3.63 18.58 6.41
CA ASN A 403 4.55 17.48 6.55
C ASN A 403 3.81 16.14 6.66
N PRO A 404 4.12 15.14 5.82
CA PRO A 404 3.47 13.84 5.83
C PRO A 404 3.45 13.14 7.20
N VAL A 405 4.52 13.27 7.99
CA VAL A 405 4.62 12.58 9.28
C VAL A 405 3.54 13.02 10.27
N TRP A 406 3.06 14.27 10.17
CA TRP A 406 1.94 14.72 10.98
C TRP A 406 0.67 13.91 10.71
N HIS A 407 0.37 13.63 9.44
CA HIS A 407 -0.80 12.84 9.03
C HIS A 407 -0.65 11.35 9.35
N ILE A 408 0.55 10.81 9.14
CA ILE A 408 0.88 9.40 9.41
C ILE A 408 0.71 9.09 10.89
N HIS A 409 1.18 9.99 11.75
CA HIS A 409 1.14 9.84 13.21
C HIS A 409 -0.06 10.55 13.87
N GLN A 410 -1.07 10.90 13.11
CA GLN A 410 -2.30 11.51 13.62
C GLN A 410 -2.02 12.70 14.56
N GLY A 411 -1.12 13.59 14.15
CA GLY A 411 -0.76 14.81 14.88
C GLY A 411 0.36 14.68 15.90
N ALA A 412 0.80 13.45 16.23
CA ALA A 412 1.80 13.19 17.26
C ALA A 412 3.02 12.40 16.73
N PRO A 413 3.81 12.95 15.78
CA PRO A 413 4.99 12.25 15.30
C PRO A 413 6.03 12.09 16.40
N PRO A 414 6.71 10.93 16.45
CA PRO A 414 7.75 10.68 17.44
C PRO A 414 8.94 11.61 17.24
N LYS A 415 9.63 11.91 18.32
CA LYS A 415 10.94 12.56 18.25
C LYS A 415 11.98 11.49 17.94
N ALA A 416 12.67 11.63 16.83
CA ALA A 416 13.77 10.76 16.48
C ALA A 416 14.88 11.59 15.81
N GLU A 417 16.08 11.42 16.30
CA GLU A 417 17.31 11.91 15.67
C GLU A 417 18.04 10.69 15.12
N LEU A 418 18.26 10.69 13.82
CA LEU A 418 18.99 9.63 13.14
C LEU A 418 20.28 10.21 12.59
N PRO A 419 21.43 9.78 13.11
CA PRO A 419 22.72 10.30 12.68
C PRO A 419 23.10 9.87 11.26
N ILE A 420 22.50 8.78 10.76
CA ILE A 420 22.80 8.22 9.44
C ILE A 420 21.52 7.80 8.69
N SER A 421 21.57 7.83 7.36
CA SER A 421 20.46 7.40 6.50
C SER A 421 20.39 5.87 6.36
N PHE A 422 19.24 5.38 5.94
CA PHE A 422 19.05 3.95 5.65
C PHE A 422 19.89 3.49 4.46
N ALA A 423 19.99 4.30 3.41
CA ALA A 423 20.86 4.03 2.28
C ALA A 423 22.32 3.85 2.71
N LEU A 424 22.77 4.63 3.69
CA LEU A 424 24.12 4.53 4.22
C LEU A 424 24.32 3.25 5.04
N LEU A 425 23.33 2.84 5.84
CA LEU A 425 23.34 1.54 6.52
C LEU A 425 23.45 0.37 5.55
N LEU A 426 22.69 0.41 4.45
CA LEU A 426 22.76 -0.61 3.39
C LEU A 426 24.16 -0.69 2.77
N ASN A 427 24.81 0.46 2.58
CA ASN A 427 26.18 0.50 2.04
C ASN A 427 27.22 0.01 3.03
N LEU A 428 27.07 0.31 4.32
CA LEU A 428 27.94 -0.24 5.34
C LEU A 428 27.78 -1.77 5.45
N ALA A 429 26.57 -2.29 5.42
CA ALA A 429 26.30 -3.73 5.37
C ALA A 429 26.94 -4.36 4.13
N SER A 430 26.81 -3.70 2.97
CA SER A 430 27.39 -4.18 1.74
C SER A 430 28.92 -4.16 1.77
N ALA A 431 29.55 -3.09 2.23
CA ALA A 431 31.01 -2.95 2.25
C ALA A 431 31.66 -3.91 3.24
N SER A 432 31.12 -3.99 4.45
CA SER A 432 31.60 -4.94 5.47
C SER A 432 31.29 -6.39 5.14
N ASN A 433 30.36 -6.62 4.21
CA ASN A 433 29.82 -7.93 3.88
C ASN A 433 29.34 -8.69 5.16
N SER A 434 28.84 -7.92 6.14
CA SER A 434 28.45 -8.41 7.46
C SER A 434 26.94 -8.46 7.62
N GLU A 435 26.47 -9.54 8.21
CA GLU A 435 25.09 -9.73 8.64
C GLU A 435 24.96 -9.56 10.17
N ASP A 436 26.01 -9.09 10.83
CA ASP A 436 26.08 -8.86 12.29
C ASP A 436 25.74 -7.39 12.59
N ALA A 437 24.67 -7.18 13.37
CA ALA A 437 24.27 -5.86 13.84
C ALA A 437 25.37 -5.17 14.65
N GLY A 438 26.16 -5.93 15.42
CA GLY A 438 27.29 -5.37 16.21
C GLY A 438 28.36 -4.71 15.33
N VAL A 439 28.62 -5.25 14.15
CA VAL A 439 29.55 -4.66 13.17
C VAL A 439 28.99 -3.32 12.66
N LEU A 440 27.73 -3.27 12.28
CA LEU A 440 27.11 -2.00 11.83
C LEU A 440 27.06 -0.97 12.96
N TRP A 441 26.73 -1.37 14.17
CA TRP A 441 26.80 -0.49 15.34
C TRP A 441 28.22 -0.03 15.66
N GLY A 442 29.24 -0.83 15.31
CA GLY A 442 30.65 -0.42 15.39
C GLY A 442 30.94 0.79 14.49
N PHE A 443 30.44 0.80 13.24
CA PHE A 443 30.55 1.95 12.34
C PHE A 443 29.72 3.15 12.83
N ILE A 444 28.47 2.93 13.27
CA ILE A 444 27.59 3.97 13.79
C ILE A 444 28.26 4.72 14.94
N ARG A 445 28.89 4.01 15.88
CA ARG A 445 29.57 4.60 17.03
C ARG A 445 30.84 5.39 16.68
N ARG A 446 31.47 5.12 15.55
CA ARG A 446 32.57 5.97 15.06
C ARG A 446 32.07 7.37 14.69
N TYR A 447 30.87 7.47 14.12
CA TYR A 447 30.23 8.72 13.71
C TYR A 447 29.47 9.40 14.85
N ALA A 448 28.75 8.63 15.65
CA ALA A 448 27.97 9.08 16.80
C ALA A 448 28.36 8.26 18.04
N PRO A 449 29.45 8.65 18.77
CA PRO A 449 30.03 7.84 19.84
C PRO A 449 29.05 7.48 20.97
N ASP A 450 28.10 8.36 21.26
CA ASP A 450 27.11 8.18 22.33
C ASP A 450 25.88 7.39 21.89
N ALA A 451 25.76 7.03 20.58
CA ALA A 451 24.61 6.32 20.07
C ALA A 451 24.62 4.85 20.51
N THR A 452 23.50 4.42 21.07
CA THR A 452 23.26 3.01 21.45
C THR A 452 21.91 2.52 20.95
N PRO A 453 21.73 1.20 20.76
CA PRO A 453 20.43 0.63 20.39
C PRO A 453 19.28 1.05 21.32
N ALA A 454 19.53 1.09 22.62
CA ALA A 454 18.53 1.45 23.62
C ALA A 454 18.08 2.93 23.53
N GLN A 455 19.00 3.84 23.21
CA GLN A 455 18.70 5.28 23.06
C GLN A 455 18.14 5.62 21.67
N HIS A 456 18.42 4.78 20.67
CA HIS A 456 18.02 5.01 19.28
C HIS A 456 17.25 3.78 18.71
N PRO A 457 16.07 3.45 19.27
CA PRO A 457 15.35 2.22 18.88
C PRO A 457 14.94 2.20 17.41
N LEU A 458 14.62 3.37 16.83
CA LEU A 458 14.34 3.45 15.39
C LEU A 458 15.58 3.12 14.54
N LEU A 459 16.76 3.61 14.95
CA LEU A 459 18.03 3.30 14.28
C LEU A 459 18.36 1.80 14.38
N ASP A 460 18.11 1.18 15.53
CA ASP A 460 18.32 -0.25 15.72
C ASP A 460 17.40 -1.10 14.82
N GLN A 461 16.14 -0.68 14.68
CA GLN A 461 15.23 -1.31 13.70
C GLN A 461 15.75 -1.16 12.26
N LEU A 462 16.25 0.03 11.89
CA LEU A 462 16.82 0.26 10.57
C LEU A 462 18.07 -0.59 10.31
N VAL A 463 18.92 -0.81 11.32
CA VAL A 463 20.04 -1.76 11.24
C VAL A 463 19.55 -3.17 10.91
N GLY A 464 18.53 -3.65 11.59
CA GLY A 464 17.92 -4.96 11.32
C GLY A 464 17.34 -5.08 9.90
N TYR A 465 16.65 -4.05 9.44
CA TYR A 465 16.12 -3.99 8.07
C TYR A 465 17.24 -3.94 7.02
N ALA A 466 18.30 -3.17 7.27
CA ALA A 466 19.44 -3.07 6.36
C ALA A 466 20.16 -4.42 6.19
N ILE A 467 20.37 -5.15 7.27
CA ILE A 467 20.97 -6.48 7.25
C ILE A 467 20.10 -7.44 6.44
N ARG A 468 18.80 -7.47 6.68
CA ARG A 468 17.88 -8.34 5.95
C ARG A 468 17.83 -8.00 4.47
N TYR A 469 17.71 -6.71 4.14
CA TYR A 469 17.72 -6.26 2.74
C TYR A 469 19.04 -6.61 2.04
N PHE A 470 20.16 -6.43 2.72
CA PHE A 470 21.46 -6.82 2.22
C PHE A 470 21.53 -8.33 1.94
N HIS A 471 21.13 -9.16 2.89
CA HIS A 471 21.13 -10.62 2.76
C HIS A 471 20.31 -11.10 1.57
N ASP A 472 19.08 -10.57 1.41
CA ASP A 472 18.11 -11.10 0.47
C ASP A 472 18.27 -10.54 -0.96
N PHE A 473 18.71 -9.29 -1.09
CA PHE A 473 18.78 -8.60 -2.39
C PHE A 473 20.17 -8.18 -2.81
N VAL A 474 20.98 -7.64 -1.90
CA VAL A 474 22.27 -7.08 -2.27
C VAL A 474 23.32 -8.16 -2.41
N LYS A 475 23.47 -9.02 -1.43
CA LYS A 475 24.47 -10.07 -1.39
C LYS A 475 24.38 -11.05 -2.57
N PRO A 476 23.20 -11.55 -2.97
CA PRO A 476 23.07 -12.43 -4.15
C PRO A 476 23.35 -11.73 -5.48
N ALA A 477 23.13 -10.41 -5.55
CA ALA A 477 23.33 -9.60 -6.77
C ALA A 477 24.75 -9.05 -6.91
N LYS A 478 25.63 -9.23 -5.91
CA LYS A 478 27.01 -8.75 -5.97
C LYS A 478 27.78 -9.43 -7.08
N SER A 479 28.41 -8.59 -7.92
CA SER A 479 29.28 -9.05 -9.00
C SER A 479 30.55 -8.20 -9.03
N TYR A 480 31.61 -8.73 -8.48
CA TYR A 480 32.92 -8.10 -8.49
C TYR A 480 33.59 -8.32 -9.86
N ARG A 481 34.26 -7.31 -10.35
CA ARG A 481 35.11 -7.42 -11.53
C ARG A 481 36.51 -6.90 -11.22
N PRO A 482 37.54 -7.41 -11.89
CA PRO A 482 38.87 -6.83 -11.79
C PRO A 482 38.91 -5.41 -12.38
N PRO A 483 39.74 -4.50 -11.84
CA PRO A 483 39.91 -3.18 -12.39
C PRO A 483 40.65 -3.25 -13.75
N SER A 484 40.21 -2.45 -14.71
CA SER A 484 40.99 -2.21 -15.93
C SER A 484 42.34 -1.54 -15.63
N ALA A 485 43.25 -1.52 -16.57
CA ALA A 485 44.57 -0.87 -16.39
C ALA A 485 44.45 0.61 -15.97
N LYS A 486 43.48 1.34 -16.55
CA LYS A 486 43.17 2.73 -16.19
C LYS A 486 42.62 2.86 -14.77
N GLU A 487 41.68 2.01 -14.43
CA GLU A 487 41.07 1.99 -13.08
C GLU A 487 42.07 1.57 -12.01
N ARG A 488 42.96 0.62 -12.32
CA ARG A 488 44.06 0.19 -11.46
C ARG A 488 45.00 1.35 -11.12
N ALA A 489 45.40 2.13 -12.12
CA ALA A 489 46.24 3.31 -11.93
C ALA A 489 45.53 4.37 -11.04
N ALA A 490 44.23 4.61 -11.30
CA ALA A 490 43.43 5.54 -10.53
C ALA A 490 43.19 5.07 -9.07
N LEU A 491 42.99 3.77 -8.84
CA LEU A 491 42.85 3.20 -7.51
C LEU A 491 44.14 3.29 -6.69
N LEU A 492 45.29 3.09 -7.31
CA LEU A 492 46.60 3.29 -6.66
C LEU A 492 46.82 4.74 -6.25
N ASP A 493 46.46 5.70 -7.12
CA ASP A 493 46.55 7.13 -6.81
C ASP A 493 45.57 7.49 -5.69
N LEU A 494 44.32 6.98 -5.74
CA LEU A 494 43.35 7.20 -4.68
C LEU A 494 43.85 6.66 -3.31
N ASP A 495 44.44 5.46 -3.28
CA ASP A 495 44.99 4.91 -2.04
C ASP A 495 46.09 5.80 -1.44
N GLN A 496 47.02 6.32 -2.32
CA GLN A 496 48.09 7.22 -1.89
C GLN A 496 47.56 8.55 -1.36
N ARG A 497 46.49 9.10 -1.95
CA ARG A 497 45.83 10.35 -1.47
C ARG A 497 45.10 10.14 -0.16
N LEU A 498 44.33 9.05 -0.05
CA LEU A 498 43.67 8.67 1.19
C LEU A 498 44.67 8.45 2.33
N ALA A 499 45.86 7.90 2.05
CA ALA A 499 46.90 7.72 3.05
C ALA A 499 47.46 9.04 3.63
N LYS A 500 47.36 10.15 2.89
CA LYS A 500 47.81 11.47 3.31
C LYS A 500 46.75 12.28 4.06
N LEU A 501 45.48 11.87 3.97
CA LEU A 501 44.42 12.55 4.70
C LEU A 501 44.46 12.18 6.18
N PRO A 502 44.03 13.09 7.08
CA PRO A 502 43.83 12.75 8.48
C PRO A 502 42.75 11.68 8.63
N LYS A 503 42.82 10.91 9.72
CA LYS A 503 41.80 9.83 9.95
C LYS A 503 40.39 10.37 10.10
N GLU A 504 40.27 11.61 10.57
CA GLU A 504 39.03 12.35 10.78
C GLU A 504 38.68 13.28 9.61
N ALA A 505 39.23 13.02 8.41
CA ALA A 505 38.90 13.81 7.23
C ALA A 505 37.40 13.75 6.93
N SER A 506 36.84 14.90 6.62
CA SER A 506 35.40 15.06 6.31
C SER A 506 35.04 14.40 4.97
N ALA A 507 33.76 14.07 4.85
CA ALA A 507 33.20 13.55 3.59
C ALA A 507 33.51 14.44 2.38
N GLU A 508 33.61 15.77 2.57
CA GLU A 508 33.89 16.73 1.50
C GLU A 508 35.37 16.70 1.07
N GLU A 509 36.28 16.63 2.02
CA GLU A 509 37.70 16.50 1.74
C GLU A 509 37.99 15.20 0.98
N ILE A 510 37.45 14.09 1.47
CA ILE A 510 37.58 12.78 0.80
C ILE A 510 36.96 12.81 -0.61
N GLN A 511 35.76 13.38 -0.76
CA GLN A 511 35.11 13.47 -2.07
C GLN A 511 35.88 14.33 -3.07
N THR A 512 36.56 15.36 -2.59
CA THR A 512 37.41 16.22 -3.41
C THR A 512 38.56 15.43 -4.00
N GLU A 513 39.23 14.59 -3.22
CA GLU A 513 40.29 13.71 -3.72
C GLU A 513 39.77 12.67 -4.71
N VAL A 514 38.61 12.06 -4.41
CA VAL A 514 37.95 11.12 -5.34
C VAL A 514 37.67 11.75 -6.70
N TYR A 515 37.18 12.99 -6.70
CA TYR A 515 36.94 13.72 -7.96
C TYR A 515 38.22 14.15 -8.67
N ALA A 516 39.24 14.55 -7.91
CA ALA A 516 40.56 14.91 -8.47
C ALA A 516 41.15 13.72 -9.20
N VAL A 517 41.22 12.55 -8.58
CA VAL A 517 41.70 11.31 -9.21
C VAL A 517 40.93 10.98 -10.48
N GLY A 518 39.60 11.02 -10.46
CA GLY A 518 38.79 10.73 -11.64
C GLY A 518 39.06 11.67 -12.82
N LYS A 519 39.28 12.96 -12.54
CA LYS A 519 39.62 13.97 -13.56
C LYS A 519 41.05 13.80 -14.11
N GLU A 520 42.03 13.63 -13.22
CA GLU A 520 43.44 13.50 -13.60
C GLU A 520 43.71 12.22 -14.40
N HIS A 521 43.00 11.14 -14.09
CA HIS A 521 43.04 9.91 -14.87
C HIS A 521 42.11 9.92 -16.11
N GLY A 522 41.47 11.08 -16.42
CA GLY A 522 40.75 11.28 -17.67
C GLY A 522 39.47 10.49 -17.82
N PHE A 523 38.71 10.27 -16.72
CA PHE A 523 37.37 9.66 -16.78
C PHE A 523 36.34 10.69 -17.28
N GLN A 524 35.76 10.43 -18.44
CA GLN A 524 34.74 11.26 -19.08
C GLN A 524 33.61 10.37 -19.61
N PRO A 525 32.40 10.48 -19.06
CA PRO A 525 32.02 11.34 -17.94
C PRO A 525 32.62 10.85 -16.60
N LEU A 526 32.78 11.75 -15.64
CA LEU A 526 33.29 11.44 -14.29
C LEU A 526 32.48 10.37 -13.56
N ARG A 527 31.23 10.19 -13.96
CA ARG A 527 30.34 9.12 -13.46
C ARG A 527 30.92 7.71 -13.68
N ASP A 528 31.71 7.52 -14.78
CA ASP A 528 32.30 6.20 -15.06
C ASP A 528 33.32 5.81 -14.00
N TRP A 529 34.07 6.79 -13.45
CA TRP A 529 34.96 6.56 -12.31
C TRP A 529 34.22 6.14 -11.07
N LEU A 530 33.12 6.85 -10.74
CA LEU A 530 32.30 6.51 -9.57
C LEU A 530 31.67 5.12 -9.74
N THR A 531 31.18 4.78 -10.92
CA THR A 531 30.67 3.44 -11.22
C THR A 531 31.75 2.38 -11.05
N ALA A 532 32.97 2.63 -11.54
CA ALA A 532 34.10 1.72 -11.38
C ALA A 532 34.44 1.47 -9.90
N LEU A 533 34.44 2.51 -9.07
CA LEU A 533 34.64 2.36 -7.62
C LEU A 533 33.62 1.38 -7.00
N TYR A 534 32.33 1.53 -7.35
CA TYR A 534 31.31 0.64 -6.80
C TYR A 534 31.42 -0.78 -7.33
N GLU A 535 31.64 -0.98 -8.63
CA GLU A 535 31.74 -2.30 -9.24
C GLU A 535 32.97 -3.07 -8.75
N VAL A 536 34.10 -2.40 -8.64
CA VAL A 536 35.38 -3.01 -8.27
C VAL A 536 35.49 -3.24 -6.75
N LEU A 537 35.10 -2.25 -5.94
CA LEU A 537 35.26 -2.32 -4.48
C LEU A 537 34.09 -2.98 -3.76
N LEU A 538 32.86 -2.76 -4.25
CA LEU A 538 31.65 -3.19 -3.54
C LEU A 538 30.82 -4.24 -4.31
N GLY A 539 31.18 -4.53 -5.57
CA GLY A 539 30.44 -5.47 -6.42
C GLY A 539 29.04 -4.97 -6.83
N GLN A 540 28.84 -3.66 -6.90
CA GLN A 540 27.57 -3.00 -7.21
C GLN A 540 27.76 -1.93 -8.29
N THR A 541 26.70 -1.61 -9.06
CA THR A 541 26.76 -0.56 -10.10
C THR A 541 26.45 0.84 -9.58
N GLN A 542 25.96 0.96 -8.36
CA GLN A 542 25.53 2.21 -7.72
C GLN A 542 25.83 2.20 -6.22
N GLY A 543 25.98 3.38 -5.64
CA GLY A 543 26.18 3.56 -4.20
C GLY A 543 25.98 5.03 -3.77
N PRO A 544 26.16 5.36 -2.48
CA PRO A 544 26.04 6.72 -1.97
C PRO A 544 27.18 7.61 -2.47
N ARG A 545 27.15 8.90 -2.07
CA ARG A 545 28.31 9.77 -2.25
C ARG A 545 29.55 9.10 -1.61
N PHE A 546 30.59 8.82 -2.41
CA PHE A 546 31.69 7.95 -1.99
C PHE A 546 32.46 8.54 -0.80
N GLY A 547 32.62 9.88 -0.74
CA GLY A 547 33.22 10.55 0.41
C GLY A 547 32.48 10.30 1.73
N SER A 548 31.15 10.39 1.72
CA SER A 548 30.35 10.08 2.90
C SER A 548 30.42 8.61 3.30
N PHE A 549 30.55 7.72 2.32
CA PHE A 549 30.77 6.31 2.61
C PHE A 549 32.13 6.08 3.30
N VAL A 550 33.22 6.67 2.75
CA VAL A 550 34.59 6.50 3.30
C VAL A 550 34.73 7.13 4.71
N GLU A 551 34.08 8.29 4.94
CA GLU A 551 34.07 8.92 6.26
C GLU A 551 33.51 7.98 7.35
N LEU A 552 32.47 7.22 7.04
CA LEU A 552 31.83 6.29 7.97
C LEU A 552 32.50 4.92 8.00
N TYR A 553 32.86 4.39 6.85
CA TYR A 553 33.50 3.08 6.75
C TYR A 553 34.91 3.12 7.33
N GLY A 554 35.61 4.21 7.10
CA GLY A 554 36.96 4.48 7.55
C GLY A 554 37.96 4.48 6.40
N ILE A 555 38.92 5.42 6.45
CA ILE A 555 40.02 5.48 5.47
C ILE A 555 40.85 4.19 5.49
N PRO A 556 41.29 3.64 6.65
CA PRO A 556 42.04 2.39 6.68
C PRO A 556 41.30 1.22 6.06
N GLU A 557 40.01 1.07 6.36
CA GLU A 557 39.16 0.01 5.84
C GLU A 557 38.94 0.15 4.33
N THR A 558 38.77 1.38 3.83
CA THR A 558 38.64 1.66 2.38
C THR A 558 39.94 1.34 1.64
N ARG A 559 41.09 1.68 2.20
CA ARG A 559 42.41 1.32 1.65
C ARG A 559 42.58 -0.20 1.61
N ALA A 560 42.11 -0.93 2.62
CA ALA A 560 42.11 -2.41 2.60
C ALA A 560 41.23 -2.98 1.47
N LEU A 561 40.05 -2.36 1.19
CA LEU A 561 39.23 -2.75 0.03
C LEU A 561 39.94 -2.49 -1.28
N ILE A 562 40.61 -1.33 -1.42
CA ILE A 562 41.40 -1.01 -2.62
C ILE A 562 42.54 -2.03 -2.80
N ALA A 563 43.29 -2.35 -1.75
CA ALA A 563 44.37 -3.34 -1.80
C ALA A 563 43.86 -4.73 -2.24
N LYS A 564 42.68 -5.15 -1.67
CA LYS A 564 42.05 -6.41 -2.05
C LYS A 564 41.64 -6.41 -3.54
N ALA A 565 41.07 -5.32 -4.04
CA ALA A 565 40.66 -5.21 -5.43
C ALA A 565 41.84 -5.18 -6.41
N LEU A 566 42.96 -4.61 -5.98
CA LEU A 566 44.21 -4.58 -6.76
C LEU A 566 44.92 -5.95 -6.79
N ALA A 567 44.59 -6.87 -5.89
CA ALA A 567 45.12 -8.23 -5.87
C ALA A 567 44.36 -9.20 -6.80
N LEU A 568 43.17 -8.82 -7.27
CA LEU A 568 42.38 -9.52 -8.30
C LEU A 568 42.93 -9.23 -9.70
#